data_c6a4217ec408fd41d42b92ec60cabf4c
#
_entry.id   c6a4217ec408fd41d42b92ec60cabf4c
#
_cell.length_a   1.000
_cell.length_b   1.000
_cell.length_c   1.000
_cell.angle_alpha   90.00
_cell.angle_beta   90.00
_cell.angle_gamma   90.00
#
_symmetry.space_group_name_H-M   'P 1'
#
loop_
_entity.id
_entity.type
_entity.pdbx_description
1 polymer ?
#
loop_
_entity_poly.entity_id
_entity_poly.type
_entity_poly.pdbx_seq_one_letter_code
_entity_poly.pdbx_strand_id
1 'polypeptide(L)'
;MRCLVVYAWQTAYLGVCMKQYYYGAKRRGPYFEGWYFKFLTRDGDALALIPALHIDRGGRRSASLQVISRDDSWWLEYADTEFLAQKDRLQIQLGPSLYTEKGVSLHIEREGVSLCGAIHCDPFLTLKSDIMGPFRFLPGMECSHGVISMAHSLDGQLALNGHTMNFSGGTGYIETDRGRSFPDRYLWTQCSWQEEQPNSVMLSVANIPLPVGRFTGCICAVICRGREYRLATYRGARIERWAGDGAVIRQGNDRLAVELLEGRERPLRAPVEGSMGRTIHESLCAGVRYRFWHGDTLLFCHTDYRASFEYAD
;
A
#
# COMPACT_ATOMS: atom_id res chain seq x y z
N MET A 1 -17.57 8.22 59.73
CA MET A 1 -18.00 8.66 58.39
C MET A 1 -16.79 8.95 57.52
N ARG A 2 -16.15 7.92 57.04
CA ARG A 2 -15.05 7.94 56.06
C ARG A 2 -15.12 6.59 55.32
N CYS A 3 -14.79 6.55 54.03
CA CYS A 3 -14.80 5.41 53.11
C CYS A 3 -16.14 5.18 52.40
N LEU A 4 -16.27 5.82 51.24
CA LEU A 4 -17.08 5.36 50.09
C LEU A 4 -16.88 6.27 48.88
N VAL A 5 -15.61 6.46 48.42
CA VAL A 5 -15.31 7.08 47.13
C VAL A 5 -13.95 6.53 46.63
N VAL A 6 -13.77 5.26 46.38
CA VAL A 6 -12.63 4.70 45.66
C VAL A 6 -13.01 3.34 45.06
N TYR A 7 -14.01 3.24 44.20
CA TYR A 7 -14.20 2.06 43.35
C TYR A 7 -15.10 2.37 42.14
N ALA A 8 -14.71 3.36 41.33
CA ALA A 8 -15.43 3.65 40.08
C ALA A 8 -14.55 3.98 38.89
N TRP A 9 -13.30 3.50 38.87
CA TRP A 9 -12.36 3.76 37.74
C TRP A 9 -11.59 2.49 37.27
N GLN A 10 -12.21 1.32 37.32
CA GLN A 10 -11.55 0.08 36.84
C GLN A 10 -12.43 -0.79 35.95
N THR A 11 -13.23 -0.18 35.09
CA THR A 11 -13.79 -0.86 33.92
C THR A 11 -13.65 0.05 32.70
N ALA A 12 -12.43 0.52 32.43
CA ALA A 12 -12.06 0.96 31.12
C ALA A 12 -11.95 -0.31 30.25
N TYR A 13 -12.97 -0.57 29.47
CA TYR A 13 -13.00 -1.51 28.37
C TYR A 13 -11.68 -1.44 27.60
N LEU A 14 -10.87 -2.48 27.73
CA LEU A 14 -9.92 -2.89 26.70
C LEU A 14 -10.75 -3.37 25.49
N GLY A 15 -11.34 -2.43 24.79
CA GLY A 15 -11.84 -2.66 23.44
C GLY A 15 -10.64 -3.01 22.60
N VAL A 16 -10.44 -4.30 22.36
CA VAL A 16 -9.57 -4.77 21.27
C VAL A 16 -10.08 -4.04 20.05
N CYS A 17 -9.32 -3.05 19.57
CA CYS A 17 -9.63 -2.34 18.34
C CYS A 17 -9.48 -3.38 17.22
N MET A 18 -10.57 -4.07 16.88
CA MET A 18 -10.58 -5.06 15.82
C MET A 18 -10.11 -4.36 14.54
N LYS A 19 -9.06 -4.90 13.93
CA LYS A 19 -8.53 -4.39 12.67
C LYS A 19 -9.65 -4.42 11.63
N GLN A 20 -9.98 -3.27 11.06
CA GLN A 20 -10.98 -3.17 10.01
C GLN A 20 -10.28 -3.17 8.67
N TYR A 21 -10.75 -4.01 7.75
CA TYR A 21 -10.17 -4.20 6.42
C TYR A 21 -10.99 -3.58 5.30
N TYR A 22 -12.27 -3.28 5.52
CA TYR A 22 -13.15 -2.65 4.56
C TYR A 22 -14.04 -1.60 5.21
N TYR A 23 -14.07 -0.40 4.64
CA TYR A 23 -14.78 0.78 5.16
C TYR A 23 -15.88 1.28 4.23
N GLY A 24 -15.90 0.83 2.97
CA GLY A 24 -16.78 1.31 1.90
C GLY A 24 -18.24 0.90 2.01
N ALA A 25 -18.61 -0.09 2.87
CA ALA A 25 -19.94 -0.68 2.91
C ALA A 25 -21.11 0.32 3.09
N LYS A 26 -20.89 1.38 3.89
CA LYS A 26 -21.91 2.39 4.22
C LYS A 26 -21.64 3.77 3.60
N ARG A 27 -20.62 3.89 2.74
CA ARG A 27 -20.29 5.16 2.09
C ARG A 27 -21.32 5.48 1.00
N ARG A 28 -21.66 6.75 0.85
CA ARG A 28 -22.68 7.24 -0.11
C ARG A 28 -22.19 8.39 -0.97
N GLY A 29 -21.09 9.04 -0.61
CA GLY A 29 -20.52 10.17 -1.35
C GLY A 29 -19.20 9.79 -1.98
N PRO A 30 -18.50 10.70 -2.62
CA PRO A 30 -17.28 10.37 -3.34
C PRO A 30 -16.30 9.62 -2.45
N TYR A 31 -15.97 8.41 -2.87
CA TYR A 31 -15.15 7.48 -2.09
C TYR A 31 -14.49 6.46 -3.00
N PHE A 32 -13.28 6.09 -2.66
CA PHE A 32 -12.60 4.91 -3.20
C PHE A 32 -11.99 4.09 -2.07
N GLU A 33 -11.81 2.82 -2.30
CA GLU A 33 -11.03 1.93 -1.45
C GLU A 33 -10.42 0.84 -2.32
N GLY A 34 -9.09 0.75 -2.33
CA GLY A 34 -8.32 -0.19 -3.13
C GLY A 34 -7.29 -0.93 -2.30
N TRP A 35 -6.91 -2.12 -2.75
CA TRP A 35 -5.87 -2.94 -2.14
C TRP A 35 -4.80 -3.24 -3.18
N TYR A 36 -3.57 -2.85 -2.90
CA TYR A 36 -2.42 -3.10 -3.76
C TYR A 36 -1.74 -4.39 -3.31
N PHE A 37 -1.84 -5.43 -4.12
CA PHE A 37 -1.14 -6.70 -3.96
C PHE A 37 0.04 -6.74 -4.92
N LYS A 38 1.26 -6.75 -4.42
CA LYS A 38 2.46 -6.92 -5.22
C LYS A 38 3.07 -8.29 -5.00
N PHE A 39 3.41 -8.95 -6.08
CA PHE A 39 4.03 -10.27 -6.11
C PHE A 39 5.29 -10.23 -6.96
N LEU A 40 6.40 -10.72 -6.41
CA LEU A 40 7.69 -10.82 -7.07
C LEU A 40 8.11 -12.28 -7.13
N THR A 41 8.49 -12.78 -8.31
CA THR A 41 9.13 -14.08 -8.46
C THR A 41 10.62 -14.00 -8.10
N ARG A 42 11.28 -15.15 -7.90
CA ARG A 42 12.74 -15.17 -7.76
C ARG A 42 13.44 -14.78 -9.06
N ASP A 43 12.88 -15.14 -10.20
CA ASP A 43 13.49 -14.99 -11.52
C ASP A 43 13.31 -13.59 -12.12
N GLY A 44 12.59 -12.70 -11.41
CA GLY A 44 12.50 -11.29 -11.76
C GLY A 44 11.18 -10.84 -12.35
N ASP A 45 10.17 -11.71 -12.49
CA ASP A 45 8.82 -11.30 -12.84
C ASP A 45 8.19 -10.54 -11.67
N ALA A 46 7.37 -9.57 -12.01
CA ALA A 46 6.60 -8.78 -11.06
C ALA A 46 5.16 -8.63 -11.56
N LEU A 47 4.23 -8.73 -10.63
CA LEU A 47 2.81 -8.52 -10.87
C LEU A 47 2.23 -7.70 -9.72
N ALA A 48 1.48 -6.64 -10.04
CA ALA A 48 0.64 -5.95 -9.07
C ALA A 48 -0.83 -6.07 -9.48
N LEU A 49 -1.69 -6.27 -8.49
CA LEU A 49 -3.13 -6.37 -8.63
C LEU A 49 -3.79 -5.38 -7.68
N ILE A 50 -4.68 -4.54 -8.21
CA ILE A 50 -5.36 -3.50 -7.42
C ILE A 50 -6.89 -3.67 -7.58
N PRO A 51 -7.51 -4.63 -6.87
CA PRO A 51 -8.96 -4.65 -6.75
C PRO A 51 -9.42 -3.42 -5.96
N ALA A 52 -10.46 -2.73 -6.45
CA ALA A 52 -10.93 -1.50 -5.85
C ALA A 52 -12.44 -1.29 -6.00
N LEU A 53 -13.00 -0.59 -5.02
CA LEU A 53 -14.37 -0.04 -5.03
C LEU A 53 -14.32 1.46 -5.26
N HIS A 54 -15.25 1.98 -6.05
CA HIS A 54 -15.42 3.40 -6.35
C HIS A 54 -16.86 3.83 -6.10
N ILE A 55 -17.04 5.05 -5.58
CA ILE A 55 -18.33 5.72 -5.43
C ILE A 55 -18.14 7.14 -5.94
N ASP A 56 -18.76 7.48 -7.04
CA ASP A 56 -18.65 8.81 -7.64
C ASP A 56 -19.42 9.89 -6.86
N ARG A 57 -19.33 11.15 -7.30
CA ARG A 57 -20.07 12.28 -6.69
C ARG A 57 -21.59 12.09 -6.72
N GLY A 58 -22.10 11.36 -7.69
CA GLY A 58 -23.52 11.02 -7.83
C GLY A 58 -23.96 9.86 -6.93
N GLY A 59 -23.03 9.22 -6.25
CA GLY A 59 -23.29 8.05 -5.40
C GLY A 59 -23.35 6.73 -6.17
N ARG A 60 -23.03 6.72 -7.48
CA ARG A 60 -22.96 5.50 -8.29
C ARG A 60 -21.74 4.69 -7.87
N ARG A 61 -21.98 3.41 -7.57
CA ARG A 61 -20.97 2.44 -7.19
C ARG A 61 -20.48 1.65 -8.39
N SER A 62 -19.21 1.37 -8.42
CA SER A 62 -18.56 0.49 -9.40
C SER A 62 -17.32 -0.12 -8.78
N ALA A 63 -16.78 -1.15 -9.41
CA ALA A 63 -15.53 -1.76 -8.98
C ALA A 63 -14.58 -1.88 -10.18
N SER A 64 -13.32 -2.12 -9.89
CA SER A 64 -12.30 -2.31 -10.92
C SER A 64 -11.18 -3.21 -10.44
N LEU A 65 -10.42 -3.73 -11.38
CA LEU A 65 -9.12 -4.32 -11.16
C LEU A 65 -8.10 -3.63 -12.06
N GLN A 66 -7.03 -3.12 -11.49
CA GLN A 66 -5.82 -2.80 -12.25
C GLN A 66 -4.86 -3.98 -12.15
N VAL A 67 -4.35 -4.42 -13.29
CA VAL A 67 -3.31 -5.44 -13.42
C VAL A 67 -2.09 -4.75 -13.99
N ILE A 68 -0.97 -4.86 -13.31
CA ILE A 68 0.29 -4.25 -13.73
C ILE A 68 1.34 -5.35 -13.77
N SER A 69 1.95 -5.56 -14.91
CA SER A 69 3.14 -6.38 -15.07
C SER A 69 4.37 -5.49 -15.28
N ARG A 70 5.53 -6.10 -15.46
CA ARG A 70 6.75 -5.38 -15.82
C ARG A 70 6.59 -4.55 -17.10
N ASP A 71 5.85 -5.09 -18.09
CA ASP A 71 5.83 -4.55 -19.46
C ASP A 71 4.50 -3.91 -19.84
N ASP A 72 3.40 -4.27 -19.16
CA ASP A 72 2.05 -3.85 -19.50
C ASP A 72 1.20 -3.48 -18.28
N SER A 73 0.12 -2.74 -18.53
CA SER A 73 -0.91 -2.47 -17.52
C SER A 73 -2.30 -2.50 -18.14
N TRP A 74 -3.27 -3.02 -17.40
CA TRP A 74 -4.67 -3.15 -17.83
C TRP A 74 -5.60 -2.60 -16.77
N TRP A 75 -6.70 -2.03 -17.23
CA TRP A 75 -7.81 -1.56 -16.43
C TRP A 75 -9.05 -2.37 -16.77
N LEU A 76 -9.62 -3.09 -15.81
CA LEU A 76 -10.79 -3.95 -15.97
C LEU A 76 -11.93 -3.39 -15.13
N GLU A 77 -13.09 -3.15 -15.76
CA GLU A 77 -14.26 -2.63 -15.07
C GLU A 77 -15.18 -3.77 -14.61
N TYR A 78 -15.74 -3.58 -13.40
CA TYR A 78 -16.67 -4.51 -12.78
C TYR A 78 -17.91 -3.75 -12.28
N ALA A 79 -19.08 -4.41 -12.35
CA ALA A 79 -20.27 -3.90 -11.70
C ALA A 79 -20.11 -3.97 -10.17
N ASP A 80 -20.78 -3.09 -9.42
CA ASP A 80 -20.79 -3.13 -7.94
C ASP A 80 -21.28 -4.49 -7.41
N THR A 81 -22.18 -5.16 -8.15
CA THR A 81 -22.70 -6.50 -7.82
C THR A 81 -21.66 -7.62 -7.92
N GLU A 82 -20.55 -7.39 -8.61
CA GLU A 82 -19.45 -8.33 -8.74
C GLU A 82 -18.39 -8.15 -7.64
N PHE A 83 -18.56 -7.14 -6.77
CA PHE A 83 -17.62 -6.82 -5.70
C PHE A 83 -18.20 -7.12 -4.32
N LEU A 84 -17.46 -7.89 -3.52
CA LEU A 84 -17.73 -8.12 -2.09
C LEU A 84 -16.46 -8.00 -1.30
N ALA A 85 -16.50 -7.31 -0.15
CA ALA A 85 -15.37 -7.23 0.78
C ALA A 85 -15.84 -7.40 2.23
N GLN A 86 -15.03 -8.07 3.05
CA GLN A 86 -15.31 -8.33 4.45
C GLN A 86 -14.71 -7.23 5.34
N LYS A 87 -15.46 -6.83 6.37
CA LYS A 87 -15.06 -5.76 7.28
C LYS A 87 -13.97 -6.19 8.26
N ASP A 88 -14.03 -7.41 8.74
CA ASP A 88 -13.27 -7.96 9.87
C ASP A 88 -12.04 -8.77 9.46
N ARG A 89 -11.87 -9.05 8.18
CA ARG A 89 -10.75 -9.79 7.61
C ARG A 89 -10.41 -9.32 6.20
N LEU A 90 -9.17 -9.53 5.77
CA LEU A 90 -8.77 -9.31 4.39
C LEU A 90 -9.41 -10.39 3.52
N GLN A 91 -10.54 -10.07 2.94
CA GLN A 91 -11.22 -10.92 1.98
C GLN A 91 -11.98 -10.03 1.00
N ILE A 92 -11.52 -10.03 -0.24
CA ILE A 92 -12.15 -9.32 -1.36
C ILE A 92 -12.49 -10.36 -2.42
N GLN A 93 -13.72 -10.37 -2.86
CA GLN A 93 -14.15 -11.09 -4.06
C GLN A 93 -14.44 -10.06 -5.14
N LEU A 94 -13.89 -10.28 -6.33
CA LEU A 94 -14.11 -9.45 -7.50
C LEU A 94 -14.37 -10.38 -8.71
N GLY A 95 -15.62 -10.44 -9.15
CA GLY A 95 -16.06 -11.48 -10.06
C GLY A 95 -15.80 -12.88 -9.48
N PRO A 96 -15.20 -13.80 -10.25
CA PRO A 96 -14.82 -15.13 -9.77
C PRO A 96 -13.50 -15.18 -8.97
N SER A 97 -12.77 -14.05 -8.90
CA SER A 97 -11.47 -13.99 -8.23
C SER A 97 -11.59 -13.66 -6.75
N LEU A 98 -10.72 -14.25 -5.93
CA LEU A 98 -10.69 -14.08 -4.47
C LEU A 98 -9.30 -13.65 -4.01
N TYR A 99 -9.26 -12.62 -3.15
CA TYR A 99 -8.06 -12.06 -2.53
C TYR A 99 -8.21 -12.15 -1.01
N THR A 100 -7.26 -12.78 -0.34
CA THR A 100 -7.30 -13.00 1.12
C THR A 100 -5.94 -12.83 1.77
N GLU A 101 -5.89 -12.88 3.08
CA GLU A 101 -4.64 -12.96 3.85
C GLU A 101 -3.84 -14.25 3.60
N LYS A 102 -4.48 -15.29 3.06
CA LYS A 102 -3.82 -16.59 2.75
C LYS A 102 -3.36 -16.66 1.29
N GLY A 103 -3.63 -15.63 0.49
CA GLY A 103 -3.26 -15.59 -0.91
C GLY A 103 -4.40 -15.19 -1.83
N VAL A 104 -4.20 -15.44 -3.10
CA VAL A 104 -5.16 -15.11 -4.16
C VAL A 104 -5.50 -16.35 -4.98
N SER A 105 -6.75 -16.42 -5.45
CA SER A 105 -7.21 -17.37 -6.44
C SER A 105 -7.86 -16.57 -7.57
N LEU A 106 -7.28 -16.61 -8.76
CA LEU A 106 -7.62 -15.71 -9.86
C LEU A 106 -8.22 -16.49 -11.02
N HIS A 107 -9.29 -15.92 -11.57
CA HIS A 107 -9.88 -16.37 -12.81
C HIS A 107 -10.46 -15.15 -13.55
N ILE A 108 -9.65 -14.59 -14.44
CA ILE A 108 -9.94 -13.34 -15.15
C ILE A 108 -9.80 -13.60 -16.65
N GLU A 109 -10.90 -13.41 -17.38
CA GLU A 109 -10.99 -13.45 -18.82
C GLU A 109 -11.79 -12.21 -19.26
N ARG A 110 -11.11 -11.07 -19.41
CA ARG A 110 -11.79 -9.79 -19.64
C ARG A 110 -10.87 -8.78 -20.31
N GLU A 111 -11.40 -8.07 -21.31
CA GLU A 111 -10.77 -6.89 -21.93
C GLU A 111 -9.32 -7.14 -22.41
N GLY A 112 -9.07 -8.33 -22.99
CA GLY A 112 -7.76 -8.71 -23.51
C GLY A 112 -6.78 -9.19 -22.44
N VAL A 113 -7.25 -9.45 -21.21
CA VAL A 113 -6.48 -10.07 -20.13
C VAL A 113 -7.02 -11.45 -19.82
N SER A 114 -6.16 -12.44 -19.91
CA SER A 114 -6.34 -13.77 -19.34
C SER A 114 -5.37 -13.92 -18.17
N LEU A 115 -5.90 -14.02 -16.93
CA LEU A 115 -5.07 -14.22 -15.74
C LEU A 115 -5.71 -15.26 -14.84
N CYS A 116 -5.06 -16.41 -14.69
CA CYS A 116 -5.58 -17.52 -13.90
C CYS A 116 -4.50 -18.19 -13.06
N GLY A 117 -4.92 -18.86 -11.98
CA GLY A 117 -4.07 -19.59 -11.07
C GLY A 117 -4.26 -19.18 -9.62
N ALA A 118 -3.34 -19.59 -8.76
CA ALA A 118 -3.38 -19.27 -7.34
C ALA A 118 -1.99 -19.05 -6.77
N ILE A 119 -1.92 -18.13 -5.81
CA ILE A 119 -0.75 -17.89 -4.96
C ILE A 119 -1.18 -18.08 -3.51
N HIS A 120 -0.44 -18.84 -2.76
CA HIS A 120 -0.50 -18.90 -1.31
C HIS A 120 0.47 -17.89 -0.71
N CYS A 121 0.05 -17.22 0.37
CA CYS A 121 0.86 -16.28 1.13
C CYS A 121 1.16 -16.86 2.52
N ASP A 122 2.43 -16.85 2.91
CA ASP A 122 2.86 -17.12 4.28
C ASP A 122 2.40 -15.99 5.24
N PRO A 123 2.54 -16.18 6.55
CA PRO A 123 2.19 -15.14 7.53
C PRO A 123 2.83 -13.80 7.25
N PHE A 124 2.04 -12.75 7.33
CA PHE A 124 2.44 -11.39 7.00
C PHE A 124 3.41 -10.79 8.01
N LEU A 125 4.46 -10.13 7.54
CA LEU A 125 5.27 -9.22 8.32
C LEU A 125 4.51 -7.90 8.47
N THR A 126 3.81 -7.74 9.60
CA THR A 126 2.95 -6.59 9.85
C THR A 126 3.68 -5.49 10.63
N LEU A 127 3.25 -4.25 10.47
CA LEU A 127 3.72 -3.13 11.30
C LEU A 127 3.13 -3.22 12.71
N LYS A 128 3.91 -2.77 13.71
CA LYS A 128 3.50 -2.73 15.13
C LYS A 128 2.32 -1.80 15.41
N SER A 129 2.10 -0.81 14.54
CA SER A 129 0.99 0.14 14.63
C SER A 129 0.61 0.68 13.26
N ASP A 130 -0.57 1.29 13.16
CA ASP A 130 -1.05 1.96 11.95
C ASP A 130 -0.01 2.96 11.44
N ILE A 131 0.28 2.90 10.12
CA ILE A 131 1.28 3.77 9.48
C ILE A 131 0.87 5.24 9.51
N MET A 132 -0.44 5.52 9.43
CA MET A 132 -0.97 6.89 9.51
C MET A 132 -0.86 7.49 10.92
N GLY A 133 -0.76 6.66 11.97
CA GLY A 133 -0.72 7.14 13.34
C GLY A 133 -1.84 8.14 13.64
N PRO A 134 -1.54 9.32 14.23
CA PRO A 134 -2.53 10.36 14.50
C PRO A 134 -3.18 10.96 13.24
N PHE A 135 -2.54 10.90 12.09
CA PHE A 135 -3.10 11.46 10.84
C PHE A 135 -4.44 10.82 10.46
N ARG A 136 -4.70 9.57 10.85
CA ARG A 136 -5.99 8.90 10.62
C ARG A 136 -7.19 9.63 11.24
N PHE A 137 -6.96 10.52 12.21
CA PHE A 137 -7.99 11.31 12.89
C PHE A 137 -8.13 12.74 12.35
N LEU A 138 -7.27 13.16 11.41
CA LEU A 138 -7.37 14.49 10.84
C LEU A 138 -8.62 14.61 9.96
N PRO A 139 -9.49 15.57 10.24
CA PRO A 139 -10.66 15.82 9.39
C PRO A 139 -10.19 16.34 8.04
N GLY A 140 -10.87 15.92 6.97
CA GLY A 140 -10.58 16.39 5.62
C GLY A 140 -9.43 15.67 4.89
N MET A 141 -8.82 14.65 5.50
CA MET A 141 -7.86 13.79 4.79
C MET A 141 -8.49 13.21 3.54
N GLU A 142 -7.87 13.51 2.39
CA GLU A 142 -8.36 13.03 1.09
C GLU A 142 -8.06 11.56 0.85
N CYS A 143 -6.90 11.10 1.36
CA CYS A 143 -6.47 9.71 1.29
C CYS A 143 -5.96 9.23 2.64
N SER A 144 -6.28 7.99 2.99
CA SER A 144 -5.74 7.28 4.16
C SER A 144 -5.04 6.02 3.66
N HIS A 145 -3.75 5.94 3.92
CA HIS A 145 -2.88 4.84 3.55
C HIS A 145 -2.82 3.78 4.67
N GLY A 146 -2.70 2.52 4.30
CA GLY A 146 -2.56 1.43 5.27
C GLY A 146 -1.66 0.32 4.74
N VAL A 147 -0.67 -0.09 5.53
CA VAL A 147 0.17 -1.25 5.20
C VAL A 147 -0.40 -2.49 5.87
N ILE A 148 -0.74 -3.50 5.08
CA ILE A 148 -1.27 -4.78 5.54
C ILE A 148 -0.14 -5.76 5.77
N SER A 149 0.80 -5.87 4.82
CA SER A 149 2.01 -6.70 4.92
C SER A 149 3.20 -5.98 4.32
N MET A 150 4.27 -5.81 5.10
CA MET A 150 5.55 -5.27 4.62
C MET A 150 6.31 -6.26 3.75
N ALA A 151 6.18 -7.56 4.05
CA ALA A 151 6.72 -8.66 3.27
C ALA A 151 6.06 -9.98 3.69
N HIS A 152 6.00 -10.95 2.80
CA HIS A 152 5.64 -12.35 3.07
C HIS A 152 6.16 -13.22 1.94
N SER A 153 6.40 -14.51 2.23
CA SER A 153 6.79 -15.46 1.19
C SER A 153 5.57 -15.88 0.39
N LEU A 154 5.83 -16.28 -0.84
CA LEU A 154 4.83 -16.72 -1.79
C LEU A 154 5.08 -18.17 -2.21
N ASP A 155 3.99 -18.89 -2.51
CA ASP A 155 4.02 -20.19 -3.17
C ASP A 155 2.87 -20.31 -4.15
N GLY A 156 3.13 -20.82 -5.35
CA GLY A 156 2.11 -21.02 -6.37
C GLY A 156 2.49 -20.45 -7.73
N GLN A 157 1.53 -20.45 -8.63
CA GLN A 157 1.71 -20.04 -10.03
C GLN A 157 0.52 -19.25 -10.55
N LEU A 158 0.81 -18.27 -11.42
CA LEU A 158 -0.19 -17.56 -12.21
C LEU A 158 0.21 -17.60 -13.68
N ALA A 159 -0.77 -17.72 -14.56
CA ALA A 159 -0.62 -17.55 -15.99
C ALA A 159 -1.28 -16.23 -16.42
N LEU A 160 -0.49 -15.30 -16.94
CA LEU A 160 -0.93 -14.02 -17.50
C LEU A 160 -0.74 -14.05 -19.02
N ASN A 161 -1.83 -14.02 -19.79
CA ASN A 161 -1.83 -14.02 -21.25
C ASN A 161 -0.94 -15.14 -21.84
N GLY A 162 -1.00 -16.34 -21.24
CA GLY A 162 -0.21 -17.51 -21.64
C GLY A 162 1.20 -17.57 -21.08
N HIS A 163 1.72 -16.50 -20.43
CA HIS A 163 2.99 -16.53 -19.73
C HIS A 163 2.80 -17.03 -18.28
N THR A 164 3.43 -18.14 -17.94
CA THR A 164 3.36 -18.70 -16.58
C THR A 164 4.47 -18.13 -15.71
N MET A 165 4.08 -17.51 -14.60
CA MET A 165 4.95 -16.98 -13.57
C MET A 165 4.94 -17.91 -12.34
N ASN A 166 6.12 -18.35 -11.90
CA ASN A 166 6.27 -19.18 -10.70
C ASN A 166 6.67 -18.31 -9.50
N PHE A 167 5.77 -18.20 -8.53
CA PHE A 167 5.99 -17.39 -7.32
C PHE A 167 6.55 -18.19 -6.14
N SER A 168 6.84 -19.49 -6.29
CA SER A 168 7.38 -20.31 -5.19
C SER A 168 8.71 -19.76 -4.70
N GLY A 169 8.73 -19.38 -3.42
CA GLY A 169 9.85 -18.67 -2.78
C GLY A 169 10.03 -17.22 -3.20
N GLY A 170 9.05 -16.66 -3.87
CA GLY A 170 8.95 -15.23 -4.16
C GLY A 170 8.57 -14.39 -2.95
N THR A 171 8.40 -13.09 -3.14
CA THR A 171 8.08 -12.14 -2.06
C THR A 171 6.86 -11.31 -2.43
N GLY A 172 5.92 -11.16 -1.47
CA GLY A 172 4.74 -10.33 -1.60
C GLY A 172 4.76 -9.11 -0.68
N TYR A 173 3.97 -8.10 -1.06
CA TYR A 173 3.66 -6.88 -0.29
C TYR A 173 2.19 -6.55 -0.46
N ILE A 174 1.54 -6.03 0.59
CA ILE A 174 0.13 -5.63 0.52
C ILE A 174 -0.08 -4.33 1.27
N GLU A 175 -0.73 -3.37 0.62
CA GLU A 175 -1.20 -2.13 1.22
C GLU A 175 -2.64 -1.80 0.79
N THR A 176 -3.21 -0.76 1.36
CA THR A 176 -4.56 -0.28 1.03
C THR A 176 -4.61 1.22 1.10
N ASP A 177 -5.30 1.82 0.14
CA ASP A 177 -5.64 3.22 0.13
C ASP A 177 -7.15 3.42 0.09
N ARG A 178 -7.63 4.41 0.85
CA ARG A 178 -9.04 4.77 0.87
C ARG A 178 -9.23 6.25 1.12
N GLY A 179 -10.28 6.79 0.54
CA GLY A 179 -10.59 8.21 0.69
C GLY A 179 -11.50 8.70 -0.40
N ARG A 180 -11.32 9.94 -0.84
CA ARG A 180 -12.03 10.48 -1.99
C ARG A 180 -11.12 10.79 -3.17
N SER A 181 -9.85 11.12 -2.92
CA SER A 181 -8.86 11.44 -3.96
C SER A 181 -7.47 11.07 -3.51
N PHE A 182 -6.58 10.78 -4.45
CA PHE A 182 -5.15 10.82 -4.17
C PHE A 182 -4.69 12.28 -4.04
N PRO A 183 -3.61 12.54 -3.28
CA PRO A 183 -2.98 13.85 -3.25
C PRO A 183 -2.60 14.32 -4.66
N ASP A 184 -2.62 15.63 -4.90
CA ASP A 184 -2.23 16.19 -6.19
C ASP A 184 -0.75 15.99 -6.49
N ARG A 185 0.09 16.06 -5.47
CA ARG A 185 1.53 15.82 -5.57
C ARG A 185 1.98 14.84 -4.48
N TYR A 186 2.66 13.78 -4.88
CA TYR A 186 3.23 12.79 -3.95
C TYR A 186 4.36 11.99 -4.59
N LEU A 187 5.16 11.37 -3.73
CA LEU A 187 6.10 10.31 -4.03
C LEU A 187 5.75 9.10 -3.18
N TRP A 188 5.66 7.95 -3.79
CA TRP A 188 5.54 6.67 -3.10
C TRP A 188 6.58 5.69 -3.62
N THR A 189 7.14 4.87 -2.73
CA THR A 189 8.07 3.81 -3.11
C THR A 189 8.03 2.66 -2.12
N GLN A 190 8.17 1.45 -2.65
CA GLN A 190 8.19 0.22 -1.87
C GLN A 190 9.22 -0.76 -2.44
N CYS A 191 9.98 -1.39 -1.53
CA CYS A 191 10.90 -2.47 -1.85
C CYS A 191 10.96 -3.46 -0.70
N SER A 192 10.98 -4.77 -1.03
CA SER A 192 11.19 -5.83 -0.04
C SER A 192 12.21 -6.81 -0.60
N TRP A 193 13.17 -7.20 0.23
CA TRP A 193 14.21 -8.17 -0.15
C TRP A 193 14.53 -9.11 1.01
N GLN A 194 15.06 -10.28 0.67
CA GLN A 194 15.42 -11.30 1.63
C GLN A 194 16.95 -11.32 1.84
N GLU A 195 17.34 -11.28 3.09
CA GLU A 195 18.67 -11.64 3.58
C GLU A 195 18.51 -12.77 4.61
N GLU A 196 19.24 -12.79 5.72
CA GLU A 196 18.97 -13.71 6.82
C GLU A 196 17.57 -13.53 7.40
N GLN A 197 17.09 -12.31 7.41
CA GLN A 197 15.71 -11.94 7.76
C GLN A 197 15.13 -11.06 6.66
N PRO A 198 13.79 -10.99 6.52
CA PRO A 198 13.16 -10.11 5.54
C PRO A 198 13.44 -8.64 5.88
N ASN A 199 13.80 -7.88 4.86
CA ASN A 199 13.94 -6.43 4.91
C ASN A 199 12.87 -5.80 4.03
N SER A 200 12.41 -4.62 4.41
CA SER A 200 11.41 -3.90 3.61
C SER A 200 11.45 -2.41 3.89
N VAL A 201 11.19 -1.62 2.86
CA VAL A 201 11.03 -0.16 2.93
C VAL A 201 9.71 0.21 2.28
N MET A 202 8.93 1.06 2.94
CA MET A 202 7.83 1.81 2.36
C MET A 202 7.97 3.27 2.76
N LEU A 203 7.90 4.17 1.80
CA LEU A 203 7.91 5.61 2.00
C LEU A 203 6.81 6.26 1.15
N SER A 204 6.01 7.10 1.77
CA SER A 204 5.14 8.04 1.08
C SER A 204 5.41 9.46 1.57
N VAL A 205 5.60 10.39 0.63
CA VAL A 205 5.67 11.84 0.86
C VAL A 205 4.58 12.47 0.05
N ALA A 206 3.74 13.30 0.64
CA ALA A 206 2.61 13.88 -0.05
C ALA A 206 2.29 15.31 0.40
N ASN A 207 1.76 16.10 -0.52
CA ASN A 207 1.10 17.36 -0.20
C ASN A 207 -0.31 17.09 0.31
N ILE A 208 -0.55 17.43 1.56
CA ILE A 208 -1.82 17.19 2.25
C ILE A 208 -2.58 18.51 2.36
N PRO A 209 -3.76 18.62 1.72
CA PRO A 209 -4.59 19.80 1.86
C PRO A 209 -5.17 19.89 3.28
N LEU A 210 -5.20 21.09 3.82
CA LEU A 210 -5.86 21.42 5.07
C LEU A 210 -6.92 22.51 4.80
N PRO A 211 -7.88 22.72 5.71
CA PRO A 211 -8.84 23.81 5.59
C PRO A 211 -8.16 25.18 5.43
N VAL A 212 -6.97 25.35 5.97
CA VAL A 212 -6.14 26.55 5.81
C VAL A 212 -4.76 26.11 5.29
N GLY A 213 -4.58 26.17 3.95
CA GLY A 213 -3.31 25.90 3.28
C GLY A 213 -3.03 24.43 3.02
N ARG A 214 -1.76 24.09 2.90
CA ARG A 214 -1.25 22.75 2.62
C ARG A 214 -0.02 22.51 3.45
N PHE A 215 0.26 21.25 3.79
CA PHE A 215 1.56 20.87 4.35
C PHE A 215 2.10 19.62 3.63
N THR A 216 3.40 19.50 3.54
CA THR A 216 4.03 18.29 3.04
C THR A 216 4.28 17.35 4.22
N GLY A 217 3.67 16.18 4.18
CA GLY A 217 3.81 15.13 5.17
C GLY A 217 4.53 13.90 4.63
N CYS A 218 5.13 13.11 5.52
CA CYS A 218 5.65 11.80 5.18
C CYS A 218 5.24 10.74 6.18
N ILE A 219 5.09 9.53 5.68
CA ILE A 219 4.97 8.28 6.44
C ILE A 219 5.96 7.28 5.85
N CYS A 220 6.71 6.62 6.71
CA CYS A 220 7.71 5.65 6.29
C CYS A 220 7.85 4.54 7.33
N ALA A 221 8.00 3.32 6.84
CA ALA A 221 8.39 2.17 7.63
C ALA A 221 9.60 1.49 6.99
N VAL A 222 10.60 1.19 7.80
CA VAL A 222 11.77 0.40 7.42
C VAL A 222 11.81 -0.82 8.34
N ILE A 223 11.82 -2.00 7.76
CA ILE A 223 12.13 -3.25 8.45
C ILE A 223 13.56 -3.63 8.08
N CYS A 224 14.41 -3.73 9.07
CA CYS A 224 15.81 -4.10 8.88
C CYS A 224 16.28 -4.97 10.04
N ARG A 225 16.78 -6.17 9.73
CA ARG A 225 17.31 -7.14 10.72
C ARG A 225 16.30 -7.40 11.85
N GLY A 226 15.02 -7.64 11.51
CA GLY A 226 13.94 -7.90 12.45
C GLY A 226 13.47 -6.68 13.28
N ARG A 227 14.01 -5.51 13.05
CA ARG A 227 13.63 -4.26 13.73
C ARG A 227 12.81 -3.35 12.82
N GLU A 228 11.71 -2.81 13.36
CA GLU A 228 10.92 -1.76 12.71
C GLU A 228 11.42 -0.38 13.10
N TYR A 229 11.69 0.45 12.10
CA TYR A 229 11.94 1.88 12.23
C TYR A 229 10.78 2.63 11.57
N ARG A 230 10.27 3.65 12.27
CA ARG A 230 9.15 4.46 11.82
C ARG A 230 9.58 5.91 11.72
N LEU A 231 9.64 6.45 10.49
CA LEU A 231 9.87 7.85 10.24
C LEU A 231 8.56 8.48 9.74
N ALA A 232 8.05 9.48 10.47
CA ALA A 232 6.81 10.12 10.08
C ALA A 232 6.76 11.57 10.57
N THR A 233 6.14 12.45 9.82
CA THR A 233 6.01 13.86 10.18
C THR A 233 5.34 14.03 11.56
N TYR A 234 4.36 13.20 11.90
CA TYR A 234 3.73 13.20 13.23
C TYR A 234 4.65 12.70 14.37
N ARG A 235 5.83 12.17 14.05
CA ARG A 235 6.90 11.80 14.99
C ARG A 235 8.09 12.75 14.94
N GLY A 236 7.97 13.86 14.20
CA GLY A 236 9.04 14.84 14.04
C GLY A 236 10.02 14.55 12.91
N ALA A 237 9.65 13.67 11.97
CA ALA A 237 10.42 13.48 10.76
C ALA A 237 10.44 14.77 9.92
N ARG A 238 11.61 15.07 9.36
CA ARG A 238 11.84 16.19 8.45
C ARG A 238 12.14 15.64 7.06
N ILE A 239 11.50 16.21 6.07
CA ILE A 239 11.74 15.94 4.67
C ILE A 239 12.85 16.89 4.23
N GLU A 240 14.10 16.37 4.12
CA GLU A 240 15.26 17.18 3.71
C GLU A 240 15.20 17.48 2.20
N ARG A 241 14.69 16.53 1.40
CA ARG A 241 14.52 16.64 -0.05
C ARG A 241 13.44 15.67 -0.52
N TRP A 242 12.67 16.03 -1.55
CA TRP A 242 11.85 15.12 -2.35
C TRP A 242 11.56 15.70 -3.73
N ALA A 243 11.63 14.87 -4.74
CA ALA A 243 11.38 15.19 -6.15
C ALA A 243 11.16 13.89 -6.93
N GLY A 244 10.93 13.98 -8.23
CA GLY A 244 10.70 12.80 -9.09
C GLY A 244 11.87 11.81 -9.14
N ASP A 245 13.05 12.19 -8.67
CA ASP A 245 14.25 11.34 -8.61
C ASP A 245 14.53 10.77 -7.21
N GLY A 246 13.66 11.01 -6.22
CA GLY A 246 13.76 10.41 -4.90
C GLY A 246 13.53 11.36 -3.73
N ALA A 247 13.86 10.90 -2.52
CA ALA A 247 13.63 11.62 -1.28
C ALA A 247 14.70 11.36 -0.22
N VAL A 248 14.86 12.31 0.70
CA VAL A 248 15.68 12.16 1.91
C VAL A 248 14.87 12.59 3.13
N ILE A 249 14.70 11.65 4.07
CA ILE A 249 13.92 11.82 5.30
C ILE A 249 14.83 11.61 6.50
N ARG A 250 14.73 12.48 7.51
CA ARG A 250 15.48 12.38 8.76
C ARG A 250 14.53 12.46 9.96
N GLN A 251 14.75 11.62 10.97
CA GLN A 251 14.05 11.69 12.25
C GLN A 251 14.98 11.27 13.39
N GLY A 252 15.36 12.20 14.25
CA GLY A 252 16.35 11.94 15.29
C GLY A 252 17.66 11.40 14.69
N ASN A 253 18.03 10.18 15.09
CA ASN A 253 19.22 9.48 14.59
C ASN A 253 18.96 8.70 13.29
N ASP A 254 17.72 8.56 12.85
CA ASP A 254 17.38 7.79 11.66
C ASP A 254 17.38 8.68 10.42
N ARG A 255 17.99 8.19 9.34
CA ARG A 255 17.99 8.85 8.03
C ARG A 255 17.79 7.83 6.92
N LEU A 256 16.78 8.06 6.08
CA LEU A 256 16.54 7.30 4.85
C LEU A 256 16.81 8.20 3.64
N ALA A 257 17.61 7.70 2.71
CA ALA A 257 17.76 8.30 1.38
C ALA A 257 17.30 7.29 0.33
N VAL A 258 16.42 7.74 -0.55
CA VAL A 258 15.87 7.02 -1.70
C VAL A 258 16.30 7.73 -2.96
N GLU A 259 16.83 7.00 -3.93
CA GLU A 259 17.32 7.52 -5.20
C GLU A 259 16.79 6.64 -6.33
N LEU A 260 15.99 7.23 -7.22
CA LEU A 260 15.56 6.58 -8.46
C LEU A 260 16.75 6.57 -9.43
N LEU A 261 17.15 5.40 -9.89
CA LEU A 261 18.23 5.19 -10.86
C LEU A 261 17.67 5.05 -12.28
N GLU A 262 16.60 4.27 -12.41
CA GLU A 262 15.85 4.10 -13.65
C GLU A 262 14.38 3.76 -13.35
N GLY A 263 13.47 4.18 -14.21
CA GLY A 263 12.04 3.89 -14.12
C GLY A 263 11.51 3.40 -15.46
N ARG A 264 10.52 2.50 -15.40
CA ARG A 264 9.70 2.08 -16.53
C ARG A 264 8.25 2.30 -16.17
N GLU A 265 7.81 3.51 -16.38
CA GLU A 265 6.48 3.93 -15.97
C GLU A 265 5.39 3.27 -16.81
N ARG A 266 4.31 2.86 -16.13
CA ARG A 266 3.07 2.37 -16.73
C ARG A 266 1.89 3.24 -16.27
N PRO A 267 0.93 3.52 -17.16
CA PRO A 267 -0.22 4.30 -16.79
C PRO A 267 -1.11 3.54 -15.80
N LEU A 268 -1.55 4.24 -14.77
CA LEU A 268 -2.53 3.81 -13.79
C LEU A 268 -3.65 4.81 -13.70
N ARG A 269 -4.84 4.35 -13.36
CA ARG A 269 -5.95 5.23 -13.01
C ARG A 269 -5.95 5.51 -11.51
N ALA A 270 -6.04 6.78 -11.18
CA ALA A 270 -6.08 7.27 -9.80
C ALA A 270 -7.41 7.97 -9.49
N PRO A 271 -7.86 7.91 -8.22
CA PRO A 271 -9.12 8.48 -7.82
C PRO A 271 -9.07 10.00 -7.71
N VAL A 272 -10.11 10.64 -8.25
CA VAL A 272 -10.45 12.05 -8.04
C VAL A 272 -11.93 12.11 -7.68
N GLU A 273 -12.24 12.54 -6.46
CA GLU A 273 -13.62 12.59 -5.95
C GLU A 273 -14.38 11.26 -6.17
N GLY A 274 -13.72 10.14 -5.86
CA GLY A 274 -14.27 8.79 -5.97
C GLY A 274 -14.30 8.20 -7.37
N SER A 275 -14.05 8.99 -8.41
CA SER A 275 -14.00 8.52 -9.80
C SER A 275 -12.55 8.31 -10.23
N MET A 276 -12.27 7.27 -11.03
CA MET A 276 -10.90 6.97 -11.52
C MET A 276 -10.55 7.81 -12.76
N GLY A 277 -10.56 9.13 -12.56
CA GLY A 277 -10.46 10.12 -13.64
C GLY A 277 -9.07 10.70 -13.91
N ARG A 278 -8.07 10.41 -13.06
CA ARG A 278 -6.68 10.86 -13.24
C ARG A 278 -5.80 9.72 -13.71
N THR A 279 -4.97 9.98 -14.70
CA THR A 279 -3.88 9.05 -15.06
C THR A 279 -2.63 9.45 -14.28
N ILE A 280 -2.03 8.52 -13.61
CA ILE A 280 -0.73 8.58 -12.96
C ILE A 280 0.20 7.54 -13.58
N HIS A 281 1.47 7.56 -13.22
CA HIS A 281 2.45 6.65 -13.79
C HIS A 281 3.22 5.97 -12.66
N GLU A 282 3.08 4.64 -12.56
CA GLU A 282 3.85 3.81 -11.64
C GLU A 282 4.90 3.01 -12.39
N SER A 283 6.06 2.86 -11.78
CA SER A 283 7.06 1.89 -12.17
C SER A 283 7.02 0.72 -11.18
N LEU A 284 6.43 -0.40 -11.59
CA LEU A 284 6.39 -1.62 -10.76
C LEU A 284 7.78 -2.23 -10.58
N CYS A 285 8.67 -2.02 -11.56
CA CYS A 285 10.06 -2.50 -11.60
C CYS A 285 11.00 -1.34 -11.85
N ALA A 286 11.11 -0.43 -10.88
CA ALA A 286 12.10 0.64 -10.89
C ALA A 286 13.45 0.18 -10.34
N GLY A 287 14.53 0.71 -10.89
CA GLY A 287 15.85 0.66 -10.27
C GLY A 287 15.94 1.74 -9.20
N VAL A 288 15.91 1.34 -7.94
CA VAL A 288 15.94 2.28 -6.82
C VAL A 288 17.04 1.90 -5.84
N ARG A 289 17.78 2.89 -5.39
CA ARG A 289 18.77 2.74 -4.31
C ARG A 289 18.23 3.28 -3.02
N TYR A 290 18.24 2.44 -1.96
CA TYR A 290 17.86 2.79 -0.60
C TYR A 290 19.09 2.77 0.30
N ARG A 291 19.31 3.83 1.06
CA ARG A 291 20.36 3.92 2.09
C ARG A 291 19.72 4.31 3.40
N PHE A 292 19.98 3.54 4.45
CA PHE A 292 19.40 3.79 5.76
C PHE A 292 20.48 3.83 6.84
N TRP A 293 20.49 4.88 7.63
CA TRP A 293 21.41 5.11 8.73
C TRP A 293 20.68 5.18 10.06
N HIS A 294 21.34 4.70 11.10
CA HIS A 294 21.01 4.96 12.50
C HIS A 294 22.24 5.59 13.19
N GLY A 295 22.17 6.86 13.56
CA GLY A 295 23.34 7.67 13.89
C GLY A 295 24.30 7.75 12.71
N ASP A 296 25.57 7.49 12.95
CA ASP A 296 26.62 7.46 11.93
C ASP A 296 26.76 6.08 11.24
N THR A 297 26.01 5.09 11.70
CA THR A 297 26.09 3.72 11.16
C THR A 297 25.15 3.55 9.97
N LEU A 298 25.71 3.20 8.82
CA LEU A 298 24.94 2.74 7.66
C LEU A 298 24.43 1.31 7.92
N LEU A 299 23.13 1.15 8.13
CA LEU A 299 22.52 -0.17 8.37
C LEU A 299 22.38 -0.97 7.11
N PHE A 300 22.03 -0.34 5.99
CA PHE A 300 22.06 -0.94 4.66
C PHE A 300 22.25 0.10 3.54
N CYS A 301 22.79 -0.38 2.43
CA CYS A 301 22.75 0.24 1.11
C CYS A 301 22.27 -0.84 0.14
N HIS A 302 20.98 -0.78 -0.23
CA HIS A 302 20.34 -1.76 -1.09
C HIS A 302 19.91 -1.13 -2.40
N THR A 303 20.22 -1.78 -3.51
CA THR A 303 19.74 -1.40 -4.84
C THR A 303 18.93 -2.56 -5.40
N ASP A 304 17.70 -2.29 -5.81
CA ASP A 304 16.82 -3.28 -6.44
C ASP A 304 16.22 -2.69 -7.72
N TYR A 305 16.05 -3.52 -8.73
CA TYR A 305 15.44 -3.19 -10.02
C TYR A 305 14.00 -3.71 -10.12
N ARG A 306 13.41 -4.09 -8.98
CA ARG A 306 12.02 -4.53 -8.82
C ARG A 306 11.30 -3.74 -7.72
N ALA A 307 11.85 -2.59 -7.37
CA ALA A 307 11.18 -1.66 -6.47
C ALA A 307 9.97 -1.05 -7.18
N SER A 308 8.91 -0.76 -6.43
CA SER A 308 7.85 0.12 -6.92
C SER A 308 8.24 1.56 -6.65
N PHE A 309 7.99 2.42 -7.63
CA PHE A 309 8.23 3.86 -7.51
C PHE A 309 7.16 4.63 -8.28
N GLU A 310 6.57 5.60 -7.63
CA GLU A 310 5.55 6.46 -8.19
C GLU A 310 5.81 7.90 -7.78
N TYR A 311 5.72 8.82 -8.73
CA TYR A 311 5.77 10.24 -8.52
C TYR A 311 4.69 10.93 -9.34
N ALA A 312 3.87 11.73 -8.69
CA ALA A 312 2.85 12.55 -9.31
C ALA A 312 3.04 14.01 -8.93
N ASP A 313 2.90 14.90 -9.92
CA ASP A 313 3.06 16.37 -9.78
C ASP A 313 1.96 17.12 -10.52
#